data_f2db28197ce3779d7e29f47d77231614
#
_entry.id   f2db28197ce3779d7e29f47d77231614
#
_cell.length_a   1.000
_cell.length_b   1.000
_cell.length_c   1.000
_cell.angle_alpha   90.00
_cell.angle_beta   90.00
_cell.angle_gamma   90.00
#
_symmetry.space_group_name_H-M   'P 1'
#
loop_
_entity.id
_entity.type
_entity.pdbx_description
1 polymer ?
#
loop_
_entity_poly.entity_id
_entity_poly.type
_entity_poly.pdbx_seq_one_letter_code
_entity_poly.pdbx_strand_id
1 'polypeptide(L)'
;MLPGIKTAALSPEASFDCGTLVPNGDDWTTDFNAIKCNDQLKVNAVLNQIHGRTHLGASRAPVPSIFGMNFQAVSVGQKLIEPASAVRTDANTGGYEDAQATPRPKMLAEIQFVDAAIGQMVAALKHEGLFDSTTIIITAKHGQSPIDPNRFFPIPGKSGNNGTPPSGIIGNFLPAVYNDPNNGLGLAEDDISQIWLANSNRTADAVAALENAATAIGLGQIYYGASLNTLFNPPGVPENPGPCCKLREGGDPRTPDIVEIPNYGVVYTGNLKKQSEHGGFAWDDTNVMLLVSNPDIEARTINSFVETAQVAPTILKILGLDPKALDAVRLEGTPVLPALFNAGDHNDK
;
A
#
# COMPACT_ATOMS: atom_id res chain seq x y z
N MET A 1 -9.93 0.59 -19.02
CA MET A 1 -10.80 1.75 -18.73
C MET A 1 -11.86 1.26 -17.77
N LEU A 2 -11.99 1.89 -16.63
CA LEU A 2 -13.12 1.62 -15.73
C LEU A 2 -14.40 2.02 -16.48
N PRO A 3 -15.42 1.17 -16.55
CA PRO A 3 -16.67 1.51 -17.23
C PRO A 3 -17.35 2.66 -16.49
N GLY A 4 -17.46 3.81 -17.12
CA GLY A 4 -18.19 4.96 -16.59
C GLY A 4 -17.39 6.24 -16.37
N ILE A 5 -16.07 6.21 -16.34
CA ILE A 5 -15.27 7.43 -16.31
C ILE A 5 -15.18 7.94 -17.75
N LYS A 6 -16.09 8.82 -18.11
CA LYS A 6 -15.92 9.63 -19.33
C LYS A 6 -14.68 10.48 -19.08
N THR A 7 -13.76 10.48 -20.03
CA THR A 7 -12.68 11.48 -20.13
C THR A 7 -13.33 12.85 -20.30
N ALA A 8 -13.80 13.44 -19.22
CA ALA A 8 -14.03 14.87 -19.18
C ALA A 8 -12.66 15.50 -19.42
N ALA A 9 -12.55 16.38 -20.40
CA ALA A 9 -11.35 17.18 -20.59
C ALA A 9 -11.06 17.83 -19.23
N LEU A 10 -9.99 17.40 -18.58
CA LEU A 10 -9.58 17.93 -17.28
C LEU A 10 -9.25 19.39 -17.53
N SER A 11 -10.05 20.29 -17.01
CA SER A 11 -9.65 21.69 -16.88
C SER A 11 -8.36 21.66 -16.07
N PRO A 12 -7.31 22.43 -16.44
CA PRO A 12 -6.15 22.56 -15.59
C PRO A 12 -6.66 23.00 -14.22
N GLU A 13 -6.54 22.15 -13.20
CA GLU A 13 -6.86 22.57 -11.85
C GLU A 13 -6.04 23.82 -11.56
N ALA A 14 -6.70 24.82 -10.94
CA ALA A 14 -6.02 25.97 -10.41
C ALA A 14 -4.84 25.46 -9.57
N SER A 15 -3.63 25.93 -9.88
CA SER A 15 -2.42 25.57 -9.17
C SER A 15 -2.70 25.73 -7.68
N PHE A 16 -2.79 24.59 -6.95
CA PHE A 16 -2.91 24.68 -5.51
C PHE A 16 -1.59 25.25 -4.98
N ASP A 17 -1.72 26.33 -4.22
CA ASP A 17 -0.57 27.00 -3.65
C ASP A 17 -0.07 26.21 -2.45
N CYS A 18 1.09 25.58 -2.60
CA CYS A 18 1.76 24.93 -1.48
C CYS A 18 2.31 25.95 -0.46
N GLY A 19 2.36 27.22 -0.81
CA GLY A 19 2.70 28.33 0.08
C GLY A 19 3.94 28.09 0.94
N THR A 20 3.84 28.45 2.20
CA THR A 20 4.82 28.17 3.25
C THR A 20 4.61 26.84 3.96
N LEU A 21 3.87 25.90 3.38
CA LEU A 21 3.72 24.56 3.92
C LEU A 21 5.10 23.86 3.90
N VAL A 22 5.88 24.17 4.91
CA VAL A 22 7.12 23.45 5.20
C VAL A 22 6.70 22.12 5.78
N PRO A 23 7.20 20.99 5.25
CA PRO A 23 6.91 19.69 5.80
C PRO A 23 7.34 19.65 7.26
N ASN A 24 6.40 19.58 8.15
CA ASN A 24 6.63 19.43 9.56
C ASN A 24 6.17 18.02 9.94
N GLY A 25 7.04 17.04 9.76
CA GLY A 25 6.80 15.67 10.20
C GLY A 25 5.54 15.02 9.61
N ASP A 26 4.65 14.54 10.45
CA ASP A 26 3.49 13.72 10.08
C ASP A 26 2.26 14.51 9.59
N ASP A 27 2.33 15.83 9.48
CA ASP A 27 1.16 16.70 9.20
C ASP A 27 0.64 16.62 7.75
N TRP A 28 1.44 16.05 6.82
CA TRP A 28 1.04 15.91 5.42
C TRP A 28 -0.19 15.02 5.20
N THR A 29 -0.42 14.06 6.08
CA THR A 29 -1.51 13.08 5.93
C THR A 29 -2.81 13.53 6.57
N THR A 30 -2.87 14.75 7.09
CA THR A 30 -4.01 15.31 7.83
C THR A 30 -4.84 16.29 7.02
N ASP A 31 -4.41 16.59 5.79
CA ASP A 31 -5.03 17.58 4.90
C ASP A 31 -4.88 17.15 3.44
N PHE A 32 -5.96 17.25 2.63
CA PHE A 32 -5.98 16.88 1.23
C PHE A 32 -5.05 17.74 0.35
N ASN A 33 -4.87 19.02 0.68
CA ASN A 33 -3.95 19.87 -0.07
C ASN A 33 -2.49 19.64 0.34
N ALA A 34 -2.24 19.48 1.64
CA ALA A 34 -0.90 19.20 2.14
C ALA A 34 -0.30 17.94 1.52
N ILE A 35 -1.08 16.86 1.36
CA ILE A 35 -0.59 15.64 0.74
C ILE A 35 -0.25 15.82 -0.75
N LYS A 36 -1.03 16.60 -1.50
CA LYS A 36 -0.71 16.95 -2.89
C LYS A 36 0.61 17.73 -2.97
N CYS A 37 0.85 18.65 -2.04
CA CYS A 37 2.12 19.38 -1.97
C CYS A 37 3.30 18.46 -1.71
N ASN A 38 3.17 17.50 -0.80
CA ASN A 38 4.20 16.47 -0.58
C ASN A 38 4.48 15.69 -1.86
N ASP A 39 3.45 15.22 -2.54
CA ASP A 39 3.62 14.45 -3.76
C ASP A 39 4.20 15.30 -4.91
N GLN A 40 3.84 16.59 -4.99
CA GLN A 40 4.38 17.51 -5.99
C GLN A 40 5.91 17.68 -5.87
N LEU A 41 6.48 17.63 -4.67
CA LEU A 41 7.94 17.64 -4.50
C LEU A 41 8.59 16.43 -5.18
N LYS A 42 7.98 15.26 -5.06
CA LYS A 42 8.46 14.01 -5.71
C LYS A 42 8.26 14.07 -7.23
N VAL A 43 7.12 14.60 -7.68
CA VAL A 43 6.85 14.83 -9.11
C VAL A 43 7.93 15.73 -9.71
N ASN A 44 8.25 16.84 -9.06
CA ASN A 44 9.31 17.76 -9.51
C ASN A 44 10.68 17.07 -9.56
N ALA A 45 11.00 16.22 -8.60
CA ALA A 45 12.23 15.45 -8.59
C ALA A 45 12.32 14.49 -9.78
N VAL A 46 11.23 13.77 -10.10
CA VAL A 46 11.15 12.88 -11.27
C VAL A 46 11.26 13.69 -12.58
N LEU A 47 10.56 14.81 -12.71
CA LEU A 47 10.65 15.69 -13.88
C LEU A 47 12.09 16.21 -14.09
N ASN A 48 12.76 16.63 -13.02
CA ASN A 48 14.16 17.03 -13.08
C ASN A 48 15.05 15.89 -13.60
N GLN A 49 14.85 14.67 -13.12
CA GLN A 49 15.61 13.51 -13.59
C GLN A 49 15.34 13.18 -15.06
N ILE A 50 14.10 13.27 -15.53
CA ILE A 50 13.76 13.11 -16.95
C ILE A 50 14.48 14.15 -17.81
N HIS A 51 14.58 15.39 -17.32
CA HIS A 51 15.31 16.47 -17.99
C HIS A 51 16.85 16.41 -17.84
N GLY A 52 17.40 15.30 -17.40
CA GLY A 52 18.85 15.12 -17.24
C GLY A 52 19.47 16.03 -16.18
N ARG A 53 18.76 16.19 -15.05
CA ARG A 53 19.20 16.98 -13.88
C ARG A 53 19.21 16.12 -12.61
N THR A 54 19.89 16.61 -11.59
CA THR A 54 19.74 16.06 -10.23
C THR A 54 18.30 16.22 -9.75
N HIS A 55 17.86 15.44 -8.77
CA HIS A 55 16.48 15.49 -8.24
C HIS A 55 16.07 16.89 -7.74
N LEU A 56 17.01 17.70 -7.26
CA LEU A 56 16.77 19.10 -6.87
C LEU A 56 16.83 20.09 -8.06
N GLY A 57 17.13 19.62 -9.27
CA GLY A 57 17.25 20.47 -10.46
C GLY A 57 18.50 21.38 -10.52
N ALA A 58 19.39 21.29 -9.51
CA ALA A 58 20.50 22.22 -9.32
C ALA A 58 21.61 22.07 -10.37
N SER A 59 21.84 20.86 -10.88
CA SER A 59 22.92 20.56 -11.82
C SER A 59 22.51 19.51 -12.85
N ARG A 60 23.28 19.40 -13.95
CA ARG A 60 23.07 18.30 -14.91
C ARG A 60 23.49 16.98 -14.32
N ALA A 61 22.74 15.93 -14.66
CA ALA A 61 23.01 14.54 -14.29
C ALA A 61 22.54 13.63 -15.43
N PRO A 62 23.10 12.41 -15.58
CA PRO A 62 22.54 11.43 -16.50
C PRO A 62 21.09 11.11 -16.12
N VAL A 63 20.24 10.84 -17.12
CA VAL A 63 18.89 10.32 -16.88
C VAL A 63 19.03 8.92 -16.27
N PRO A 64 18.41 8.63 -15.11
CA PRO A 64 18.47 7.32 -14.52
C PRO A 64 17.78 6.25 -15.39
N SER A 65 18.32 5.04 -15.42
CA SER A 65 17.65 3.90 -16.10
C SER A 65 16.39 3.45 -15.39
N ILE A 66 16.28 3.72 -14.09
CA ILE A 66 15.08 3.46 -13.27
C ILE A 66 14.83 4.72 -12.44
N PHE A 67 13.62 5.20 -12.46
CA PHE A 67 13.13 6.23 -11.56
C PHE A 67 11.65 6.00 -11.27
N GLY A 68 11.17 6.57 -10.19
CA GLY A 68 9.78 6.42 -9.79
C GLY A 68 9.51 7.09 -8.46
N MET A 69 8.26 7.05 -8.07
CA MET A 69 7.79 7.61 -6.82
C MET A 69 6.56 6.86 -6.31
N ASN A 70 6.23 7.11 -5.06
CA ASN A 70 4.98 6.69 -4.46
C ASN A 70 4.11 7.92 -4.23
N PHE A 71 2.91 7.93 -4.82
CA PHE A 71 1.89 8.92 -4.54
C PHE A 71 1.17 8.56 -3.24
N GLN A 72 1.02 9.55 -2.35
CA GLN A 72 0.24 9.42 -1.11
C GLN A 72 -1.15 10.05 -1.24
N ALA A 73 -1.36 10.89 -2.23
CA ALA A 73 -2.61 11.63 -2.44
C ALA A 73 -3.83 10.68 -2.49
N VAL A 74 -3.76 9.60 -3.28
CA VAL A 74 -4.85 8.61 -3.36
C VAL A 74 -5.10 7.93 -2.02
N SER A 75 -4.05 7.57 -1.28
CA SER A 75 -4.18 6.94 0.04
C SER A 75 -4.88 7.86 1.04
N VAL A 76 -4.48 9.13 1.09
CA VAL A 76 -5.12 10.14 1.94
C VAL A 76 -6.53 10.43 1.45
N GLY A 77 -6.72 10.52 0.14
CA GLY A 77 -8.02 10.70 -0.50
C GLY A 77 -9.04 9.64 -0.11
N GLN A 78 -8.61 8.38 0.06
CA GLN A 78 -9.49 7.30 0.51
C GLN A 78 -9.86 7.41 1.99
N LYS A 79 -8.89 7.76 2.84
CA LYS A 79 -9.04 7.63 4.31
C LYS A 79 -9.67 8.84 4.97
N LEU A 80 -9.31 10.03 4.53
CA LEU A 80 -9.39 11.23 5.36
C LEU A 80 -10.79 11.80 5.48
N ILE A 81 -11.12 12.26 6.70
CA ILE A 81 -12.25 13.13 7.02
C ILE A 81 -11.68 14.39 7.67
N GLU A 82 -11.96 15.55 7.12
CA GLU A 82 -11.47 16.86 7.60
C GLU A 82 -12.59 17.73 8.17
N PRO A 83 -12.37 18.36 9.32
CA PRO A 83 -11.40 18.02 10.35
C PRO A 83 -11.72 16.69 11.04
N ALA A 84 -10.76 16.11 11.75
CA ALA A 84 -10.87 14.79 12.38
C ALA A 84 -12.11 14.55 13.26
N SER A 85 -12.75 15.60 13.74
CA SER A 85 -13.97 15.57 14.57
C SER A 85 -15.24 15.97 13.83
N ALA A 86 -15.14 16.25 12.51
CA ALA A 86 -16.28 16.73 11.75
C ALA A 86 -17.31 15.63 11.49
N VAL A 87 -18.57 16.04 11.42
CA VAL A 87 -19.61 15.21 10.83
C VAL A 87 -19.24 14.98 9.34
N ARG A 88 -19.39 13.76 8.85
CA ARG A 88 -19.13 13.43 7.45
C ARG A 88 -20.05 14.23 6.53
N THR A 89 -19.44 14.97 5.61
CA THR A 89 -20.11 15.67 4.53
C THR A 89 -19.31 15.46 3.25
N ASP A 90 -19.93 15.60 2.09
CA ASP A 90 -19.22 15.46 0.81
C ASP A 90 -18.09 16.50 0.66
N ALA A 91 -18.19 17.62 1.34
CA ALA A 91 -17.19 18.68 1.31
C ALA A 91 -15.90 18.36 2.09
N ASN A 92 -15.96 17.45 3.08
CA ASN A 92 -14.83 17.17 3.97
C ASN A 92 -14.44 15.70 4.07
N THR A 93 -15.13 14.82 3.31
CA THR A 93 -14.95 13.37 3.38
C THR A 93 -14.36 12.87 2.08
N GLY A 94 -13.26 12.15 2.17
CA GLY A 94 -12.70 11.37 1.09
C GLY A 94 -13.42 10.02 0.90
N GLY A 95 -12.77 9.09 0.23
CA GLY A 95 -13.30 7.75 -0.02
C GLY A 95 -14.39 7.73 -1.08
N TYR A 96 -15.28 6.77 -0.94
CA TYR A 96 -16.29 6.44 -1.94
C TYR A 96 -17.70 6.67 -1.42
N GLU A 97 -18.65 6.81 -2.34
CA GLU A 97 -20.08 6.98 -2.04
C GLU A 97 -20.78 5.64 -1.81
N ASP A 98 -20.27 4.58 -2.45
CA ASP A 98 -20.92 3.28 -2.54
C ASP A 98 -19.91 2.13 -2.68
N ALA A 99 -20.41 0.91 -2.64
CA ALA A 99 -19.66 -0.33 -2.85
C ALA A 99 -19.10 -0.50 -4.28
N GLN A 100 -19.54 0.32 -5.25
CA GLN A 100 -19.04 0.33 -6.61
C GLN A 100 -17.81 1.22 -6.78
N ALA A 101 -17.30 1.76 -5.68
CA ALA A 101 -16.17 2.68 -5.64
C ALA A 101 -16.42 3.99 -6.43
N THR A 102 -17.65 4.53 -6.40
CA THR A 102 -17.93 5.87 -6.90
C THR A 102 -17.18 6.89 -6.03
N PRO A 103 -16.17 7.59 -6.59
CA PRO A 103 -15.33 8.45 -5.75
C PRO A 103 -16.09 9.69 -5.31
N ARG A 104 -15.98 10.05 -4.02
CA ARG A 104 -16.42 11.34 -3.50
C ARG A 104 -15.60 12.47 -4.11
N PRO A 105 -16.10 13.72 -4.11
CA PRO A 105 -15.39 14.86 -4.74
C PRO A 105 -13.94 15.01 -4.28
N LYS A 106 -13.64 14.84 -2.99
CA LYS A 106 -12.28 14.93 -2.47
C LYS A 106 -11.39 13.79 -3.00
N MET A 107 -11.90 12.56 -3.02
CA MET A 107 -11.19 11.42 -3.59
C MET A 107 -10.97 11.57 -5.09
N LEU A 108 -11.97 12.07 -5.82
CA LEU A 108 -11.84 12.33 -7.25
C LEU A 108 -10.74 13.37 -7.53
N ALA A 109 -10.67 14.44 -6.73
CA ALA A 109 -9.63 15.46 -6.87
C ALA A 109 -8.21 14.89 -6.65
N GLU A 110 -8.03 13.95 -5.71
CA GLU A 110 -6.75 13.29 -5.50
C GLU A 110 -6.37 12.38 -6.69
N ILE A 111 -7.34 11.65 -7.25
CA ILE A 111 -7.12 10.83 -8.46
C ILE A 111 -6.74 11.73 -9.64
N GLN A 112 -7.44 12.85 -9.83
CA GLN A 112 -7.17 13.80 -10.92
C GLN A 112 -5.79 14.44 -10.78
N PHE A 113 -5.36 14.76 -9.56
CA PHE A 113 -4.01 15.24 -9.31
C PHE A 113 -2.94 14.21 -9.73
N VAL A 114 -3.12 12.95 -9.38
CA VAL A 114 -2.18 11.88 -9.75
C VAL A 114 -2.16 11.68 -11.27
N ASP A 115 -3.32 11.66 -11.92
CA ASP A 115 -3.43 11.55 -13.39
C ASP A 115 -2.70 12.70 -14.09
N ALA A 116 -2.93 13.94 -13.65
CA ALA A 116 -2.26 15.13 -14.19
C ALA A 116 -0.74 15.07 -13.98
N ALA A 117 -0.27 14.60 -12.83
CA ALA A 117 1.15 14.45 -12.53
C ALA A 117 1.82 13.40 -13.44
N ILE A 118 1.17 12.26 -13.66
CA ILE A 118 1.63 11.25 -14.62
C ILE A 118 1.65 11.83 -16.04
N GLY A 119 0.62 12.60 -16.39
CA GLY A 119 0.57 13.33 -17.67
C GLY A 119 1.76 14.26 -17.90
N GLN A 120 2.19 14.99 -16.85
CA GLN A 120 3.40 15.83 -16.91
C GLN A 120 4.66 15.00 -17.17
N MET A 121 4.82 13.85 -16.50
CA MET A 121 5.95 12.96 -16.72
C MET A 121 5.98 12.39 -18.14
N VAL A 122 4.82 11.97 -18.67
CA VAL A 122 4.69 11.50 -20.06
C VAL A 122 5.03 12.62 -21.05
N ALA A 123 4.59 13.85 -20.80
CA ALA A 123 4.93 15.00 -21.64
C ALA A 123 6.43 15.29 -21.61
N ALA A 124 7.06 15.23 -20.45
CA ALA A 124 8.50 15.41 -20.30
C ALA A 124 9.29 14.31 -21.04
N LEU A 125 8.90 13.04 -20.92
CA LEU A 125 9.52 11.94 -21.66
C LEU A 125 9.42 12.14 -23.19
N LYS A 126 8.28 12.59 -23.67
CA LYS A 126 8.10 12.92 -25.11
C LYS A 126 8.97 14.09 -25.54
N HIS A 127 9.06 15.14 -24.73
CA HIS A 127 9.90 16.30 -25.00
C HIS A 127 11.37 15.94 -25.10
N GLU A 128 11.86 15.05 -24.24
CA GLU A 128 13.26 14.61 -24.23
C GLU A 128 13.53 13.46 -25.23
N GLY A 129 12.53 13.00 -26.00
CA GLY A 129 12.69 11.89 -26.94
C GLY A 129 12.90 10.52 -26.25
N LEU A 130 12.51 10.39 -25.00
CA LEU A 130 12.70 9.18 -24.19
C LEU A 130 11.46 8.29 -24.13
N PHE A 131 10.30 8.78 -24.59
CA PHE A 131 9.02 8.09 -24.42
C PHE A 131 9.01 6.71 -25.06
N ASP A 132 9.53 6.57 -26.29
CA ASP A 132 9.49 5.32 -27.04
C ASP A 132 10.40 4.23 -26.44
N SER A 133 11.41 4.62 -25.65
CA SER A 133 12.31 3.71 -24.95
C SER A 133 11.98 3.53 -23.46
N THR A 134 10.86 4.10 -22.99
CA THR A 134 10.48 4.05 -21.58
C THR A 134 9.29 3.12 -21.37
N THR A 135 9.42 2.20 -20.43
CA THR A 135 8.28 1.43 -19.89
C THR A 135 7.76 2.10 -18.62
N ILE A 136 6.47 2.37 -18.60
CA ILE A 136 5.77 2.97 -17.47
C ILE A 136 4.98 1.86 -16.77
N ILE A 137 5.21 1.68 -15.47
CA ILE A 137 4.47 0.73 -14.62
C ILE A 137 3.73 1.53 -13.56
N ILE A 138 2.41 1.36 -13.47
CA ILE A 138 1.56 1.98 -12.46
C ILE A 138 0.89 0.86 -11.66
N THR A 139 1.13 0.86 -10.36
CA THR A 139 0.57 -0.14 -9.45
C THR A 139 0.44 0.43 -8.04
N ALA A 140 -0.08 -0.38 -7.11
CA ALA A 140 -0.07 -0.08 -5.69
C ALA A 140 0.48 -1.29 -4.91
N LYS A 141 1.12 -1.04 -3.79
CA LYS A 141 1.64 -2.12 -2.91
C LYS A 141 0.52 -2.84 -2.16
N HIS A 142 -0.60 -2.17 -1.93
CA HIS A 142 -1.83 -2.64 -1.29
C HIS A 142 -2.98 -1.71 -1.67
N GLY A 143 -4.21 -2.17 -1.49
CA GLY A 143 -5.40 -1.34 -1.51
C GLY A 143 -5.74 -0.79 -0.11
N GLN A 144 -7.00 -0.46 0.12
CA GLN A 144 -7.50 -0.02 1.42
C GLN A 144 -8.97 -0.42 1.58
N SER A 145 -9.35 -0.85 2.77
CA SER A 145 -10.72 -1.26 3.10
C SER A 145 -11.31 -0.47 4.29
N PRO A 146 -12.65 -0.38 4.38
CA PRO A 146 -13.62 -0.77 3.37
C PRO A 146 -13.77 0.28 2.26
N ILE A 147 -14.06 -0.16 1.04
CA ILE A 147 -14.53 0.70 -0.05
C ILE A 147 -15.99 1.11 0.21
N ASP A 148 -16.85 0.17 0.60
CA ASP A 148 -18.25 0.45 0.91
C ASP A 148 -18.39 1.23 2.24
N PRO A 149 -18.79 2.51 2.20
CA PRO A 149 -18.91 3.32 3.43
C PRO A 149 -19.98 2.80 4.40
N ASN A 150 -20.93 2.00 3.93
CA ASN A 150 -21.96 1.41 4.79
C ASN A 150 -21.43 0.23 5.62
N ARG A 151 -20.25 -0.27 5.29
CA ARG A 151 -19.59 -1.36 6.03
C ARG A 151 -18.58 -0.84 7.03
N PHE A 152 -18.26 0.46 7.00
CA PHE A 152 -17.27 1.04 7.91
C PHE A 152 -17.73 0.97 9.36
N PHE A 153 -16.95 0.28 10.17
CA PHE A 153 -17.18 0.11 11.60
C PHE A 153 -15.90 0.46 12.37
N PRO A 154 -15.76 1.72 12.81
CA PRO A 154 -14.57 2.16 13.52
C PRO A 154 -14.55 1.66 14.96
N ILE A 155 -13.40 1.14 15.40
CA ILE A 155 -13.11 0.82 16.79
C ILE A 155 -11.99 1.74 17.25
N PRO A 156 -12.29 2.82 18.00
CA PRO A 156 -11.30 3.80 18.43
C PRO A 156 -10.43 3.29 19.57
N GLY A 157 -9.25 3.90 19.73
CA GLY A 157 -8.33 3.60 20.83
C GLY A 157 -7.08 2.83 20.42
N LYS A 158 -6.79 2.76 19.14
CA LYS A 158 -5.56 2.18 18.58
C LYS A 158 -4.32 2.54 19.42
N SER A 159 -3.45 1.56 19.58
CA SER A 159 -2.16 1.72 20.28
C SER A 159 -2.25 1.98 21.79
N GLY A 160 -3.26 1.42 22.45
CA GLY A 160 -3.02 0.98 23.81
C GLY A 160 -3.40 1.86 24.96
N ASN A 161 -4.35 2.73 24.85
CA ASN A 161 -4.80 3.41 26.07
C ASN A 161 -6.31 3.52 26.17
N ASN A 162 -6.93 2.57 26.85
CA ASN A 162 -8.34 2.59 27.26
C ASN A 162 -9.38 2.36 26.17
N GLY A 163 -8.99 1.64 25.08
CA GLY A 163 -9.92 1.34 24.00
C GLY A 163 -10.44 -0.09 24.04
N THR A 164 -11.36 -0.33 23.13
CA THR A 164 -11.92 -1.65 22.83
C THR A 164 -11.07 -2.44 21.80
N PRO A 165 -10.07 -1.84 21.06
CA PRO A 165 -9.29 -2.58 20.08
C PRO A 165 -8.43 -3.67 20.73
N PRO A 166 -7.88 -4.61 19.96
CA PRO A 166 -7.02 -5.67 20.46
C PRO A 166 -5.94 -5.19 21.43
N SER A 167 -5.27 -4.06 21.13
CA SER A 167 -4.27 -3.46 22.03
C SER A 167 -4.79 -3.14 23.41
N GLY A 168 -6.03 -2.68 23.55
CA GLY A 168 -6.66 -2.40 24.83
C GLY A 168 -7.02 -3.68 25.61
N ILE A 169 -7.38 -4.75 24.90
CA ILE A 169 -7.73 -6.04 25.51
C ILE A 169 -6.50 -6.77 26.05
N ILE A 170 -5.41 -6.77 25.29
CA ILE A 170 -4.21 -7.55 25.62
C ILE A 170 -3.04 -6.70 26.10
N GLY A 171 -3.26 -5.47 26.52
CA GLY A 171 -2.19 -4.53 26.93
C GLY A 171 -1.19 -5.12 27.94
N ASN A 172 -1.65 -5.97 28.86
CA ASN A 172 -0.80 -6.64 29.85
C ASN A 172 0.14 -7.72 29.27
N PHE A 173 -0.06 -8.10 28.01
CA PHE A 173 0.77 -9.09 27.32
C PHE A 173 1.80 -8.42 26.38
N LEU A 174 1.62 -7.14 26.10
CA LEU A 174 2.43 -6.39 25.16
C LEU A 174 3.71 -5.88 25.82
N PRO A 175 4.78 -5.62 25.05
CA PRO A 175 5.96 -4.93 25.54
C PRO A 175 5.60 -3.56 26.14
N ALA A 176 6.30 -3.16 27.21
CA ALA A 176 6.07 -1.87 27.85
C ALA A 176 6.36 -0.67 26.93
N VAL A 177 7.25 -0.86 25.96
CA VAL A 177 7.59 0.11 24.91
C VAL A 177 7.50 -0.59 23.56
N TYR A 178 6.67 -0.08 22.66
CA TYR A 178 6.55 -0.59 21.28
C TYR A 178 7.75 -0.16 20.45
N ASN A 179 8.12 -1.01 19.49
CA ASN A 179 9.26 -0.80 18.59
C ASN A 179 10.61 -0.58 19.32
N ASP A 180 10.73 -1.08 20.54
CA ASP A 180 12.00 -1.12 21.23
C ASP A 180 12.79 -2.35 20.75
N PRO A 181 14.01 -2.17 20.21
CA PRO A 181 14.83 -3.29 19.74
C PRO A 181 15.19 -4.31 20.84
N ASN A 182 15.05 -3.93 22.11
CA ASN A 182 15.31 -4.82 23.25
C ASN A 182 14.03 -5.52 23.75
N ASN A 183 12.84 -5.00 23.46
CA ASN A 183 11.56 -5.49 23.98
C ASN A 183 10.60 -5.99 22.87
N GLY A 184 11.05 -6.00 21.62
CA GLY A 184 10.26 -6.45 20.48
C GLY A 184 9.40 -5.36 19.84
N LEU A 185 8.62 -5.75 18.82
CA LEU A 185 7.85 -4.83 17.99
C LEU A 185 6.57 -4.36 18.67
N GLY A 186 5.95 -5.20 19.50
CA GLY A 186 4.68 -4.89 20.15
C GLY A 186 3.49 -5.19 19.26
N LEU A 187 2.84 -4.16 18.73
CA LEU A 187 1.58 -4.34 18.00
C LEU A 187 1.48 -3.32 16.86
N ALA A 188 0.99 -3.78 15.70
CA ALA A 188 0.56 -2.94 14.59
C ALA A 188 -0.93 -3.23 14.32
N GLU A 189 -1.74 -2.18 14.36
CA GLU A 189 -3.20 -2.25 14.28
C GLU A 189 -3.72 -1.24 13.26
N ASP A 190 -4.48 -1.74 12.28
CA ASP A 190 -5.22 -0.92 11.31
C ASP A 190 -6.55 -1.63 10.94
N ASP A 191 -6.66 -2.31 9.82
CA ASP A 191 -7.72 -3.28 9.49
C ASP A 191 -7.24 -4.73 9.64
N ILE A 192 -6.19 -4.88 10.41
CA ILE A 192 -5.55 -6.12 10.87
C ILE A 192 -4.87 -5.80 12.19
N SER A 193 -4.66 -6.80 13.05
CA SER A 193 -3.73 -6.70 14.18
C SER A 193 -2.62 -7.71 14.05
N GLN A 194 -1.39 -7.23 13.95
CA GLN A 194 -0.18 -8.01 14.02
C GLN A 194 0.45 -7.79 15.40
N ILE A 195 0.59 -8.85 16.17
CA ILE A 195 0.87 -8.77 17.61
C ILE A 195 2.13 -9.54 17.96
N TRP A 196 3.10 -8.84 18.54
CA TRP A 196 4.31 -9.40 19.13
C TRP A 196 4.22 -9.25 20.64
N LEU A 197 4.16 -10.37 21.37
CA LEU A 197 4.02 -10.40 22.81
C LEU A 197 5.37 -10.17 23.51
N ALA A 198 5.34 -9.61 24.71
CA ALA A 198 6.51 -9.53 25.57
C ALA A 198 7.03 -10.91 25.98
N ASN A 199 6.16 -11.91 26.00
CA ASN A 199 6.47 -13.31 26.29
C ASN A 199 5.58 -14.22 25.45
N SER A 200 6.14 -14.79 24.40
CA SER A 200 5.45 -15.70 23.47
C SER A 200 4.89 -16.97 24.14
N ASN A 201 5.39 -17.36 25.30
CA ASN A 201 4.79 -18.48 26.06
C ASN A 201 3.36 -18.17 26.55
N ARG A 202 2.94 -16.91 26.51
CA ARG A 202 1.60 -16.48 26.90
C ARG A 202 0.65 -16.28 25.72
N THR A 203 1.02 -16.75 24.52
CA THR A 203 0.19 -16.61 23.31
C THR A 203 -1.23 -17.16 23.53
N ALA A 204 -1.37 -18.35 24.14
CA ALA A 204 -2.69 -18.93 24.39
C ALA A 204 -3.56 -18.08 25.32
N ASP A 205 -2.97 -17.47 26.35
CA ASP A 205 -3.69 -16.58 27.26
C ASP A 205 -4.17 -15.31 26.55
N ALA A 206 -3.31 -14.72 25.71
CA ALA A 206 -3.63 -13.53 24.92
C ALA A 206 -4.75 -13.83 23.91
N VAL A 207 -4.66 -14.97 23.20
CA VAL A 207 -5.70 -15.44 22.28
C VAL A 207 -7.03 -15.59 22.99
N ALA A 208 -7.06 -16.27 24.13
CA ALA A 208 -8.29 -16.45 24.92
C ALA A 208 -8.90 -15.09 25.35
N ALA A 209 -8.07 -14.10 25.68
CA ALA A 209 -8.55 -12.75 25.99
C ALA A 209 -9.19 -12.07 24.77
N LEU A 210 -8.59 -12.19 23.58
CA LEU A 210 -9.14 -11.65 22.32
C LEU A 210 -10.45 -12.36 21.94
N GLU A 211 -10.50 -13.68 22.02
CA GLU A 211 -11.71 -14.47 21.74
C GLU A 211 -12.86 -14.12 22.69
N ASN A 212 -12.58 -13.92 23.98
CA ASN A 212 -13.59 -13.47 24.96
C ASN A 212 -14.12 -12.06 24.63
N ALA A 213 -13.34 -11.24 23.96
CA ALA A 213 -13.71 -9.89 23.52
C ALA A 213 -14.20 -9.84 22.05
N ALA A 214 -14.38 -10.98 21.38
CA ALA A 214 -14.57 -11.09 19.94
C ALA A 214 -15.63 -10.13 19.37
N THR A 215 -16.78 -10.02 20.00
CA THR A 215 -17.84 -9.09 19.58
C THR A 215 -17.40 -7.61 19.71
N ALA A 216 -16.68 -7.28 20.78
CA ALA A 216 -16.29 -5.91 21.06
C ALA A 216 -15.19 -5.41 20.12
N ILE A 217 -14.28 -6.28 19.71
CA ILE A 217 -13.20 -5.97 18.78
C ILE A 217 -13.54 -6.28 17.32
N GLY A 218 -14.73 -6.81 17.05
CA GLY A 218 -15.11 -7.20 15.69
C GLY A 218 -14.28 -8.33 15.11
N LEU A 219 -13.80 -9.26 15.95
CA LEU A 219 -12.95 -10.37 15.56
C LEU A 219 -13.58 -11.21 14.46
N GLY A 220 -12.87 -11.39 13.36
CA GLY A 220 -13.25 -12.30 12.27
C GLY A 220 -12.48 -13.62 12.33
N GLN A 221 -11.17 -13.54 12.25
CA GLN A 221 -10.27 -14.70 12.29
C GLN A 221 -9.06 -14.40 13.18
N ILE A 222 -8.49 -15.45 13.77
CA ILE A 222 -7.26 -15.34 14.56
C ILE A 222 -6.32 -16.47 14.22
N TYR A 223 -5.06 -16.13 13.97
CA TYR A 223 -4.00 -17.05 13.63
C TYR A 223 -2.87 -16.95 14.65
N TYR A 224 -2.42 -18.08 15.16
CA TYR A 224 -1.30 -18.18 16.10
C TYR A 224 -0.66 -19.57 16.03
N GLY A 225 0.56 -19.72 16.51
CA GLY A 225 1.27 -21.00 16.49
C GLY A 225 1.29 -21.62 15.07
N ALA A 226 0.93 -22.88 14.93
CA ALA A 226 0.95 -23.58 13.66
C ALA A 226 0.00 -23.00 12.58
N SER A 227 -1.08 -22.31 12.98
CA SER A 227 -2.01 -21.72 12.02
C SER A 227 -1.41 -20.50 11.26
N LEU A 228 -0.37 -19.86 11.78
CA LEU A 228 0.37 -18.82 11.06
C LEU A 228 1.00 -19.36 9.77
N ASN A 229 1.32 -20.66 9.70
CA ASN A 229 1.83 -21.28 8.48
C ASN A 229 0.81 -21.23 7.34
N THR A 230 -0.49 -21.28 7.65
CA THR A 230 -1.54 -21.16 6.62
C THR A 230 -1.54 -19.76 5.99
N LEU A 231 -1.21 -18.74 6.78
CA LEU A 231 -1.17 -17.36 6.31
C LEU A 231 0.09 -17.07 5.49
N PHE A 232 1.24 -17.55 5.94
CA PHE A 232 2.56 -17.25 5.36
C PHE A 232 3.13 -18.33 4.44
N ASN A 233 2.50 -19.52 4.42
CA ASN A 233 2.83 -20.62 3.50
C ASN A 233 1.53 -21.14 2.85
N PRO A 234 0.93 -20.41 1.91
CA PRO A 234 -0.28 -20.87 1.26
C PRO A 234 -0.03 -22.19 0.49
N PRO A 235 -1.09 -23.03 0.33
CA PRO A 235 -0.99 -24.28 -0.40
C PRO A 235 -0.43 -24.09 -1.81
N GLY A 236 0.56 -24.90 -2.20
CA GLY A 236 1.22 -24.82 -3.51
C GLY A 236 2.55 -24.08 -3.52
N VAL A 237 2.91 -23.41 -2.44
CA VAL A 237 4.28 -22.93 -2.24
C VAL A 237 5.14 -24.11 -1.77
N PRO A 238 6.33 -24.34 -2.35
CA PRO A 238 7.22 -25.43 -1.92
C PRO A 238 7.48 -25.38 -0.41
N GLU A 239 7.41 -26.53 0.28
CA GLU A 239 7.64 -26.62 1.73
C GLU A 239 9.03 -26.14 2.18
N ASN A 240 9.88 -25.76 1.24
CA ASN A 240 11.23 -25.28 1.51
C ASN A 240 11.60 -24.09 0.60
N PRO A 241 11.03 -22.90 0.83
CA PRO A 241 11.34 -21.72 0.04
C PRO A 241 12.78 -21.20 0.25
N GLY A 242 13.66 -21.99 0.84
CA GLY A 242 15.04 -21.63 1.12
C GLY A 242 15.30 -21.21 2.57
N PRO A 243 16.56 -20.90 2.90
CA PRO A 243 16.96 -20.63 4.28
C PRO A 243 16.36 -19.33 4.89
N CYS A 244 15.85 -18.42 4.05
CA CYS A 244 15.25 -17.18 4.51
C CYS A 244 13.83 -17.35 5.06
N CYS A 245 13.12 -18.41 4.65
CA CYS A 245 11.67 -18.51 4.87
C CYS A 245 11.29 -19.79 5.63
N LYS A 246 12.26 -20.51 6.19
CA LYS A 246 11.98 -21.60 7.12
C LYS A 246 11.36 -21.02 8.36
N LEU A 247 10.04 -21.11 8.47
CA LEU A 247 9.36 -20.98 9.74
C LEU A 247 9.93 -22.09 10.65
N ARG A 248 10.81 -21.73 11.57
CA ARG A 248 11.24 -22.65 12.63
C ARG A 248 9.99 -22.99 13.46
N GLU A 249 9.96 -24.15 14.07
CA GLU A 249 9.16 -24.33 15.28
C GLU A 249 9.55 -23.19 16.23
N GLY A 250 8.63 -22.22 16.41
CA GLY A 250 8.93 -20.99 17.14
C GLY A 250 9.08 -19.74 16.25
N GLY A 251 9.07 -19.86 14.92
CA GLY A 251 9.01 -18.73 13.97
C GLY A 251 10.34 -17.98 13.79
N ASP A 252 10.40 -17.14 12.78
CA ASP A 252 11.35 -16.03 12.67
C ASP A 252 10.96 -14.96 13.71
N PRO A 253 11.89 -14.33 14.43
CA PRO A 253 11.58 -13.26 15.40
C PRO A 253 10.79 -12.08 14.82
N ARG A 254 10.77 -11.94 13.50
CA ARG A 254 9.97 -10.95 12.79
C ARG A 254 8.52 -11.38 12.57
N THR A 255 8.22 -12.68 12.71
CA THR A 255 6.84 -13.18 12.60
C THR A 255 6.08 -12.79 13.87
N PRO A 256 4.86 -12.25 13.76
CA PRO A 256 4.04 -11.97 14.93
C PRO A 256 3.65 -13.26 15.67
N ASP A 257 3.43 -13.16 16.97
CA ASP A 257 2.91 -14.27 17.77
C ASP A 257 1.43 -14.56 17.44
N ILE A 258 0.69 -13.49 17.09
CA ILE A 258 -0.73 -13.55 16.73
C ILE A 258 -0.98 -12.61 15.55
N VAL A 259 -1.77 -13.07 14.59
CA VAL A 259 -2.41 -12.23 13.57
C VAL A 259 -3.93 -12.32 13.77
N GLU A 260 -4.54 -11.19 14.05
CA GLU A 260 -5.99 -11.06 14.15
C GLU A 260 -6.49 -10.31 12.92
N ILE A 261 -7.48 -10.88 12.25
CA ILE A 261 -8.16 -10.31 11.08
C ILE A 261 -9.58 -10.00 11.50
N PRO A 262 -9.98 -8.73 11.59
CA PRO A 262 -11.31 -8.36 11.95
C PRO A 262 -12.32 -8.67 10.84
N ASN A 263 -13.60 -8.59 11.16
CA ASN A 263 -14.66 -8.66 10.17
C ASN A 263 -14.53 -7.49 9.18
N TYR A 264 -14.86 -7.74 7.90
CA TYR A 264 -14.80 -6.72 6.87
C TYR A 264 -15.50 -5.41 7.26
N GLY A 265 -14.77 -4.33 7.13
CA GLY A 265 -15.23 -2.97 7.46
C GLY A 265 -14.85 -2.50 8.86
N VAL A 266 -14.40 -3.38 9.73
CA VAL A 266 -13.82 -2.98 11.02
C VAL A 266 -12.47 -2.33 10.79
N VAL A 267 -12.29 -1.15 11.38
CA VAL A 267 -11.02 -0.42 11.34
C VAL A 267 -10.65 0.01 12.74
N TYR A 268 -9.49 -0.42 13.20
CA TYR A 268 -8.90 0.02 14.45
C TYR A 268 -8.27 1.40 14.23
N THR A 269 -8.83 2.44 14.81
CA THR A 269 -8.43 3.82 14.54
C THR A 269 -8.06 4.58 15.80
N GLY A 270 -7.05 5.45 15.70
CA GLY A 270 -6.66 6.33 16.81
C GLY A 270 -7.69 7.43 17.09
N ASN A 271 -8.44 7.82 16.06
CA ASN A 271 -9.53 8.80 16.12
C ASN A 271 -10.43 8.62 14.89
N LEU A 272 -11.52 9.39 14.79
CA LEU A 272 -12.51 9.29 13.73
C LEU A 272 -12.13 10.01 12.42
N LYS A 273 -10.88 10.41 12.24
CA LYS A 273 -10.42 11.09 11.02
C LYS A 273 -10.22 10.16 9.82
N LYS A 274 -10.20 8.86 10.05
CA LYS A 274 -10.01 7.84 9.00
C LYS A 274 -11.25 6.99 8.86
N GLN A 275 -11.57 6.61 7.63
CA GLN A 275 -12.71 5.76 7.28
C GLN A 275 -12.32 4.49 6.52
N SER A 276 -11.04 4.31 6.24
CA SER A 276 -10.44 3.09 5.71
C SER A 276 -9.00 2.98 6.20
N GLU A 277 -8.46 1.80 6.20
CA GLU A 277 -7.06 1.50 6.47
C GLU A 277 -6.60 0.37 5.56
N HIS A 278 -5.41 -0.14 5.81
CA HIS A 278 -4.77 -1.12 4.95
C HIS A 278 -3.94 -2.12 5.75
N GLY A 279 -3.63 -3.24 5.12
CA GLY A 279 -2.82 -4.31 5.71
C GLY A 279 -3.61 -5.58 5.95
N GLY A 280 -4.94 -5.49 5.83
CA GLY A 280 -5.86 -6.61 5.93
C GLY A 280 -5.83 -7.54 4.72
N PHE A 281 -6.69 -8.56 4.77
CA PHE A 281 -6.84 -9.58 3.73
C PHE A 281 -8.15 -9.43 2.95
N ALA A 282 -8.86 -8.31 3.11
CA ALA A 282 -10.05 -8.04 2.33
C ALA A 282 -9.71 -7.90 0.84
N TRP A 283 -10.69 -8.16 -0.01
CA TRP A 283 -10.53 -7.94 -1.46
C TRP A 283 -10.06 -6.53 -1.78
N ASP A 284 -10.58 -5.54 -1.07
CA ASP A 284 -10.26 -4.13 -1.24
C ASP A 284 -8.79 -3.82 -0.91
N ASP A 285 -8.17 -4.58 0.01
CA ASP A 285 -6.76 -4.43 0.39
C ASP A 285 -5.82 -5.13 -0.58
N THR A 286 -6.23 -6.27 -1.11
CA THR A 286 -5.34 -7.17 -1.85
C THR A 286 -5.49 -7.05 -3.37
N ASN A 287 -6.64 -6.56 -3.87
CA ASN A 287 -6.89 -6.40 -5.29
C ASN A 287 -6.51 -5.01 -5.77
N VAL A 288 -5.29 -4.87 -6.25
CA VAL A 288 -4.76 -3.59 -6.73
C VAL A 288 -4.60 -3.56 -8.24
N MET A 289 -4.65 -2.37 -8.80
CA MET A 289 -4.44 -2.16 -10.22
C MET A 289 -2.96 -2.39 -10.58
N LEU A 290 -2.72 -2.99 -11.75
CA LEU A 290 -1.42 -3.08 -12.38
C LEU A 290 -1.55 -2.75 -13.87
N LEU A 291 -0.85 -1.69 -14.30
CA LEU A 291 -0.79 -1.24 -15.68
C LEU A 291 0.66 -1.16 -16.12
N VAL A 292 0.95 -1.73 -17.29
CA VAL A 292 2.25 -1.60 -17.95
C VAL A 292 2.02 -0.96 -19.30
N SER A 293 2.75 0.10 -19.61
CA SER A 293 2.64 0.85 -20.86
C SER A 293 4.02 1.09 -21.47
N ASN A 294 4.14 0.72 -22.72
CA ASN A 294 5.28 1.05 -23.58
C ASN A 294 4.73 1.08 -25.01
N PRO A 295 5.22 1.94 -25.93
CA PRO A 295 4.75 2.01 -27.32
C PRO A 295 4.79 0.69 -28.08
N ASP A 296 5.71 -0.21 -27.75
CA ASP A 296 5.87 -1.51 -28.39
C ASP A 296 4.92 -2.60 -27.81
N ILE A 297 4.17 -2.28 -26.74
CA ILE A 297 3.23 -3.22 -26.13
C ILE A 297 1.83 -2.96 -26.67
N GLU A 298 1.26 -3.99 -27.32
CA GLU A 298 -0.13 -3.93 -27.77
C GLU A 298 -1.11 -3.83 -26.59
N ALA A 299 -2.10 -2.95 -26.71
CA ALA A 299 -3.12 -2.74 -25.68
C ALA A 299 -3.98 -4.00 -25.50
N ARG A 300 -3.95 -4.59 -24.31
CA ARG A 300 -4.72 -5.78 -23.95
C ARG A 300 -4.98 -5.86 -22.46
N THR A 301 -5.96 -6.66 -22.08
CA THR A 301 -6.22 -7.03 -20.69
C THR A 301 -5.69 -8.44 -20.44
N ILE A 302 -4.90 -8.61 -19.37
CA ILE A 302 -4.40 -9.91 -18.92
C ILE A 302 -5.24 -10.33 -17.71
N ASN A 303 -5.93 -11.47 -17.83
CA ASN A 303 -6.81 -11.99 -16.79
C ASN A 303 -6.15 -13.05 -15.90
N SER A 304 -4.84 -13.28 -16.08
CA SER A 304 -4.08 -14.16 -15.19
C SER A 304 -3.88 -13.50 -13.83
N PHE A 305 -3.90 -14.30 -12.77
CA PHE A 305 -3.46 -13.84 -11.46
C PHE A 305 -2.00 -13.40 -11.52
N VAL A 306 -1.72 -12.24 -10.95
CA VAL A 306 -0.38 -11.67 -10.81
C VAL A 306 -0.22 -11.07 -9.42
N GLU A 307 1.01 -11.01 -8.95
CA GLU A 307 1.39 -10.44 -7.67
C GLU A 307 2.25 -9.20 -7.85
N THR A 308 2.14 -8.25 -6.95
CA THR A 308 3.00 -7.04 -6.95
C THR A 308 4.49 -7.38 -6.84
N ALA A 309 4.82 -8.52 -6.22
CA ALA A 309 6.18 -9.07 -6.16
C ALA A 309 6.81 -9.31 -7.56
N GLN A 310 5.98 -9.56 -8.57
CA GLN A 310 6.45 -9.80 -9.96
C GLN A 310 6.96 -8.53 -10.66
N VAL A 311 6.69 -7.34 -10.11
CA VAL A 311 7.12 -6.08 -10.71
C VAL A 311 8.65 -5.95 -10.73
N ALA A 312 9.32 -6.28 -9.63
CA ALA A 312 10.77 -6.13 -9.53
C ALA A 312 11.55 -7.01 -10.53
N PRO A 313 11.31 -8.33 -10.64
CA PRO A 313 11.96 -9.16 -11.66
C PRO A 313 11.58 -8.74 -13.08
N THR A 314 10.38 -8.21 -13.30
CA THR A 314 9.96 -7.69 -14.61
C THR A 314 10.77 -6.46 -15.00
N ILE A 315 11.03 -5.53 -14.08
CA ILE A 315 11.88 -4.37 -14.33
C ILE A 315 13.29 -4.81 -14.74
N LEU A 316 13.89 -5.77 -14.04
CA LEU A 316 15.21 -6.28 -14.42
C LEU A 316 15.19 -6.89 -15.82
N LYS A 317 14.18 -7.69 -16.14
CA LYS A 317 14.04 -8.28 -17.48
C LYS A 317 13.91 -7.23 -18.57
N ILE A 318 13.11 -6.18 -18.37
CA ILE A 318 12.95 -5.05 -19.29
C ILE A 318 14.30 -4.36 -19.54
N LEU A 319 15.13 -4.23 -18.52
CA LEU A 319 16.46 -3.62 -18.60
C LEU A 319 17.54 -4.57 -19.16
N GLY A 320 17.19 -5.80 -19.56
CA GLY A 320 18.15 -6.79 -20.04
C GLY A 320 19.04 -7.39 -18.94
N LEU A 321 18.62 -7.25 -17.69
CA LEU A 321 19.30 -7.80 -16.51
C LEU A 321 18.70 -9.15 -16.12
N ASP A 322 19.47 -9.97 -15.41
CA ASP A 322 18.97 -11.25 -14.89
C ASP A 322 18.01 -11.04 -13.71
N PRO A 323 16.72 -11.40 -13.79
CA PRO A 323 15.79 -11.35 -12.67
C PRO A 323 16.27 -12.13 -11.44
N LYS A 324 17.00 -13.22 -11.63
CA LYS A 324 17.54 -14.07 -10.54
C LYS A 324 18.72 -13.40 -9.79
N ALA A 325 19.21 -12.26 -10.26
CA ALA A 325 20.14 -11.43 -9.49
C ALA A 325 19.51 -10.88 -8.20
N LEU A 326 18.17 -10.85 -8.11
CA LEU A 326 17.45 -10.58 -6.86
C LEU A 326 17.38 -11.87 -6.04
N ASP A 327 17.98 -11.86 -4.85
CA ASP A 327 18.02 -13.03 -3.97
C ASP A 327 16.62 -13.58 -3.62
N ALA A 328 15.66 -12.71 -3.33
CA ALA A 328 14.28 -13.11 -3.06
C ALA A 328 13.67 -13.83 -4.27
N VAL A 329 13.82 -13.27 -5.47
CA VAL A 329 13.33 -13.88 -6.73
C VAL A 329 13.94 -15.26 -6.96
N ARG A 330 15.24 -15.40 -6.71
CA ARG A 330 15.94 -16.68 -6.86
C ARG A 330 15.48 -17.73 -5.83
N LEU A 331 15.19 -17.30 -4.61
CA LEU A 331 14.78 -18.19 -3.51
C LEU A 331 13.30 -18.57 -3.58
N GLU A 332 12.44 -17.64 -3.97
CA GLU A 332 10.98 -17.82 -4.01
C GLU A 332 10.49 -18.31 -5.37
N GLY A 333 11.30 -18.14 -6.42
CA GLY A 333 10.91 -18.51 -7.78
C GLY A 333 9.91 -17.52 -8.41
N THR A 334 9.84 -16.28 -7.92
CA THR A 334 8.91 -15.26 -8.41
C THR A 334 9.08 -15.01 -9.91
N PRO A 335 8.07 -15.26 -10.75
CA PRO A 335 8.18 -15.07 -12.19
C PRO A 335 8.08 -13.59 -12.57
N VAL A 336 8.46 -13.26 -13.80
CA VAL A 336 8.12 -11.95 -14.40
C VAL A 336 6.63 -11.90 -14.73
N LEU A 337 6.10 -10.69 -14.92
CA LEU A 337 4.71 -10.48 -15.34
C LEU A 337 4.44 -11.19 -16.68
N PRO A 338 3.29 -11.87 -16.81
CA PRO A 338 2.97 -12.63 -18.01
C PRO A 338 2.72 -11.71 -19.22
N ALA A 339 2.96 -12.27 -20.40
CA ALA A 339 2.59 -11.67 -21.69
C ALA A 339 3.24 -10.32 -22.04
N LEU A 340 4.27 -9.90 -21.32
CA LEU A 340 5.07 -8.70 -21.67
C LEU A 340 6.18 -9.00 -22.66
N PHE A 341 6.64 -10.26 -22.71
CA PHE A 341 7.74 -10.71 -23.55
C PHE A 341 7.23 -11.75 -24.55
N ASN A 342 7.74 -11.73 -25.78
CA ASN A 342 7.37 -12.72 -26.78
C ASN A 342 7.89 -14.09 -26.37
N ALA A 343 7.15 -15.16 -26.74
CA ALA A 343 7.51 -16.55 -26.44
C ALA A 343 8.88 -17.00 -27.02
N GLY A 344 9.54 -16.17 -27.81
CA GLY A 344 10.86 -16.40 -28.39
C GLY A 344 12.03 -15.77 -27.61
N ASP A 345 11.76 -14.94 -26.58
CA ASP A 345 12.80 -14.27 -25.77
C ASP A 345 13.36 -15.16 -24.64
N HIS A 346 13.15 -16.47 -24.71
CA HIS A 346 13.82 -17.44 -23.85
C HIS A 346 15.28 -17.66 -24.30
N ASN A 347 16.09 -16.60 -24.30
CA ASN A 347 17.52 -16.75 -24.26
C ASN A 347 17.95 -16.91 -22.79
N ASP A 348 17.65 -18.09 -22.24
CA ASP A 348 18.41 -18.61 -21.11
C ASP A 348 19.82 -18.94 -21.60
N LYS A 349 20.75 -17.98 -21.44
CA LYS A 349 22.20 -18.24 -21.50
C LYS A 349 22.82 -17.94 -20.18
#